data_f2e012d245508b9704d707c168195838
#
_entry.id   f2e012d245508b9704d707c168195838
#
_cell.length_a   1.000
_cell.length_b   1.000
_cell.length_c   1.000
_cell.angle_alpha   90.00
_cell.angle_beta   90.00
_cell.angle_gamma   90.00
#
_symmetry.space_group_name_H-M   'P 1'
#
loop_
_entity.id
_entity.type
_entity.pdbx_description
1 polymer ?
#
loop_
_entity_poly.entity_id
_entity_poly.type
_entity_poly.pdbx_seq_one_letter_code
_entity_poly.pdbx_strand_id
1 'polypeptide(L)'
;MRPQSRWIMRMVAGLCVSMLFVTTQIPAAQAMDLPDTSSGSSFLSLLSKFFSNNKTEEPEHASEENTELTERKLTGKTPKAEKIEESFDTAVVGSISAAQALNTAKQNVVVTDGYTNVRFVRDVDKQKGADATVTIAGVTYGAKFDEVVPLLALGAGGGDNTRELQKAVDLAAQRGLGVTLSPAQKYVVTDQITLPKGLQYFDAKGAQITVNMRGQADAPKSVFATTHDTVGCKITDMTLNLASAPYTRGVMIDGGENIEVSKIVFNHLTYRAVEMFATDRLVKNITVADNFINNTEGERAQVGHSLSIVATATRDESDNPVKGSRSPVWERYATNGTVSRPIAGFTGLTIINNRIRGGYYGISFSGVSDSVIRGNDVTANTRNISIQNSSNNNLVEQNQLTNSISSGVHIAYDSDNNVVRDNTISSDVSVGQGLLQAYQGCDNTTFEHNSVTVKGDAKSSPSWILLVGTDSHNTKFVGNRIDGWAKRAMVDVESIWDGRSSETNLRKPGPNEHSYIPDKNGAPSPVDNPKEPYHGGRGDLNGTVISGNEFTPRNKNAPVIYVGAEVSPGRSGKERLIGNINDAVIADNVIVGNQFSELLTTHTGKLPGIGEAKIHFKNSSVVKR
;
A
#
# COMPACT_ATOMS: atom_id res chain seq x y z
N MET A 1 9.21 -33.98 15.94
CA MET A 1 9.87 -32.79 15.36
C MET A 1 8.95 -32.20 14.30
N ARG A 2 8.61 -30.95 14.41
CA ARG A 2 7.36 -30.34 14.01
C ARG A 2 7.26 -29.90 12.55
N PRO A 3 6.07 -29.87 11.93
CA PRO A 3 5.85 -29.53 10.52
C PRO A 3 5.77 -28.01 10.22
N GLN A 4 6.14 -27.13 11.12
CA GLN A 4 5.95 -25.66 10.96
C GLN A 4 6.84 -24.97 9.91
N SER A 5 7.99 -25.54 9.57
CA SER A 5 8.93 -24.90 8.63
C SER A 5 8.56 -25.05 7.13
N ARG A 6 7.70 -25.99 6.78
CA ARG A 6 7.25 -26.18 5.38
C ARG A 6 6.14 -25.22 4.94
N TRP A 7 5.49 -24.57 5.87
CA TRP A 7 4.35 -23.70 5.63
C TRP A 7 4.76 -22.32 5.10
N ILE A 8 5.76 -21.72 5.68
CA ILE A 8 6.25 -20.39 5.30
C ILE A 8 6.75 -20.35 3.85
N MET A 9 7.40 -21.43 3.39
CA MET A 9 7.90 -21.52 2.00
C MET A 9 6.80 -21.51 0.93
N ARG A 10 5.60 -22.01 1.25
CA ARG A 10 4.49 -22.06 0.29
C ARG A 10 3.73 -20.74 0.16
N MET A 11 3.71 -19.93 1.19
CA MET A 11 3.08 -18.60 1.18
C MET A 11 3.80 -17.60 0.27
N VAL A 12 5.13 -17.60 0.29
CA VAL A 12 5.93 -16.62 -0.44
C VAL A 12 5.92 -16.88 -1.94
N ALA A 13 5.88 -18.13 -2.36
CA ALA A 13 5.80 -18.48 -3.79
C ALA A 13 4.49 -17.98 -4.43
N GLY A 14 3.39 -17.97 -3.70
CA GLY A 14 2.10 -17.44 -4.16
C GLY A 14 2.08 -15.92 -4.34
N LEU A 15 2.74 -15.18 -3.44
CA LEU A 15 2.82 -13.72 -3.52
C LEU A 15 3.72 -13.24 -4.69
N CYS A 16 4.83 -13.92 -4.93
CA CYS A 16 5.75 -13.57 -6.01
C CYS A 16 5.11 -13.73 -7.39
N VAL A 17 4.30 -14.77 -7.60
CA VAL A 17 3.65 -15.03 -8.89
C VAL A 17 2.56 -14.00 -9.18
N SER A 18 1.80 -13.57 -8.19
CA SER A 18 0.74 -12.58 -8.38
C SER A 18 1.27 -11.16 -8.63
N MET A 19 2.44 -10.81 -8.11
CA MET A 19 3.05 -9.51 -8.38
C MET A 19 3.71 -9.45 -9.76
N LEU A 20 4.28 -10.55 -10.25
CA LEU A 20 4.87 -10.60 -11.59
C LEU A 20 3.81 -10.45 -12.70
N PHE A 21 2.58 -10.94 -12.48
CA PHE A 21 1.50 -10.85 -13.45
C PHE A 21 0.84 -9.45 -13.54
N VAL A 22 0.91 -8.65 -12.48
CA VAL A 22 0.37 -7.29 -12.49
C VAL A 22 1.23 -6.32 -13.31
N THR A 23 2.53 -6.60 -13.48
CA THR A 23 3.45 -5.73 -14.22
C THR A 23 3.37 -5.89 -15.75
N THR A 24 2.72 -6.92 -16.24
CA THR A 24 2.66 -7.20 -17.69
C THR A 24 1.37 -6.77 -18.37
N GLN A 25 0.44 -6.13 -17.65
CA GLN A 25 -0.82 -5.66 -18.23
C GLN A 25 -0.68 -4.27 -18.87
N ILE A 26 0.04 -4.16 -19.97
CA ILE A 26 -0.09 -3.07 -20.93
C ILE A 26 -1.13 -3.50 -21.96
N PRO A 27 -2.16 -2.71 -22.25
CA PRO A 27 -3.16 -3.09 -23.24
C PRO A 27 -2.54 -3.27 -24.61
N ALA A 28 -3.05 -4.24 -25.33
CA ALA A 28 -2.59 -4.63 -26.66
C ALA A 28 -2.84 -3.60 -27.77
N ALA A 29 -3.31 -2.44 -27.47
CA ALA A 29 -3.63 -1.40 -28.46
C ALA A 29 -2.40 -0.65 -29.02
N GLN A 30 -1.18 -1.04 -28.65
CA GLN A 30 0.04 -0.47 -29.24
C GLN A 30 0.92 -1.52 -29.91
N ALA A 31 0.35 -2.27 -30.84
CA ALA A 31 1.15 -2.99 -31.82
C ALA A 31 1.37 -2.10 -33.05
N MET A 32 2.28 -1.16 -32.96
CA MET A 32 3.00 -0.65 -34.12
C MET A 32 4.46 -1.05 -33.95
N ASP A 33 4.91 -1.88 -34.87
CA ASP A 33 6.29 -2.21 -35.27
C ASP A 33 7.36 -2.09 -34.16
N LEU A 34 7.39 -3.08 -33.28
CA LEU A 34 8.61 -3.42 -32.53
C LEU A 34 9.01 -4.85 -32.91
N PRO A 35 10.31 -5.10 -33.14
CA PRO A 35 10.78 -6.41 -33.53
C PRO A 35 10.47 -7.47 -32.47
N ASP A 36 10.14 -8.64 -32.94
CA ASP A 36 9.81 -9.86 -32.22
C ASP A 36 10.87 -10.19 -31.15
N THR A 37 10.54 -10.00 -29.87
CA THR A 37 11.39 -10.42 -28.77
C THR A 37 10.63 -11.36 -27.85
N SER A 38 10.81 -12.63 -28.13
CA SER A 38 10.30 -13.78 -27.37
C SER A 38 11.04 -14.02 -26.05
N SER A 39 11.21 -13.04 -25.19
CA SER A 39 11.71 -13.31 -23.84
C SER A 39 11.31 -12.21 -22.86
N GLY A 40 10.80 -12.60 -21.68
CA GLY A 40 10.40 -11.71 -20.60
C GLY A 40 11.52 -10.85 -19.99
N SER A 41 12.74 -10.97 -20.50
CA SER A 41 13.91 -10.16 -20.11
C SER A 41 13.91 -8.75 -20.72
N SER A 42 13.12 -8.51 -21.75
CA SER A 42 13.16 -7.27 -22.53
C SER A 42 12.51 -6.08 -21.85
N PHE A 43 11.46 -6.28 -21.05
CA PHE A 43 10.77 -5.19 -20.35
C PHE A 43 11.58 -4.69 -19.14
N LEU A 44 12.17 -5.60 -18.38
CA LEU A 44 13.09 -5.25 -17.30
C LEU A 44 14.35 -4.54 -17.83
N SER A 45 14.85 -4.95 -19.00
CA SER A 45 15.94 -4.28 -19.70
C SER A 45 15.55 -2.88 -20.21
N LEU A 46 14.31 -2.66 -20.61
CA LEU A 46 13.81 -1.35 -21.01
C LEU A 46 13.64 -0.42 -19.78
N LEU A 47 13.13 -0.93 -18.69
CA LEU A 47 13.06 -0.19 -17.43
C LEU A 47 14.47 0.16 -16.91
N SER A 48 15.40 -0.80 -16.92
CA SER A 48 16.78 -0.53 -16.48
C SER A 48 17.50 0.47 -17.38
N LYS A 49 17.26 0.47 -18.69
CA LYS A 49 17.79 1.47 -19.62
C LYS A 49 17.13 2.84 -19.45
N PHE A 50 15.86 2.89 -19.12
CA PHE A 50 15.16 4.14 -18.83
C PHE A 50 15.73 4.79 -17.56
N PHE A 51 16.00 4.01 -16.52
CA PHE A 51 16.60 4.50 -15.27
C PHE A 51 18.10 4.79 -15.39
N SER A 52 18.84 4.14 -16.28
CA SER A 52 20.27 4.41 -16.47
C SER A 52 20.54 5.65 -17.32
N ASN A 53 19.60 6.06 -18.18
CA ASN A 53 19.79 7.22 -19.06
C ASN A 53 19.20 8.53 -18.51
N ASN A 54 18.34 8.47 -17.50
CA ASN A 54 17.86 9.66 -16.78
C ASN A 54 18.76 9.92 -15.56
N LYS A 55 20.04 10.23 -15.78
CA LYS A 55 20.75 11.13 -14.88
C LYS A 55 20.20 12.53 -15.15
N THR A 56 19.02 12.83 -14.59
CA THR A 56 18.64 14.21 -14.36
C THR A 56 19.63 14.76 -13.35
N GLU A 57 20.31 15.83 -13.71
CA GLU A 57 21.00 16.69 -12.79
C GLU A 57 20.03 16.96 -11.63
N GLU A 58 20.41 16.55 -10.43
CA GLU A 58 19.68 16.94 -9.22
C GLU A 58 19.62 18.46 -9.22
N PRO A 59 18.46 19.05 -8.93
CA PRO A 59 18.45 20.45 -8.57
C PRO A 59 19.22 20.54 -7.25
N GLU A 60 20.47 20.94 -7.33
CA GLU A 60 21.25 21.35 -6.17
C GLU A 60 20.44 22.38 -5.40
N HIS A 61 20.26 22.18 -4.11
CA HIS A 61 19.68 23.07 -3.10
C HIS A 61 18.21 22.95 -2.69
N ALA A 62 17.61 21.77 -2.61
CA ALA A 62 16.32 21.67 -1.89
C ALA A 62 16.18 20.47 -0.94
N SER A 63 17.16 19.59 -0.82
CA SER A 63 16.93 18.28 -0.21
C SER A 63 17.27 18.16 1.28
N GLU A 64 18.34 18.74 1.75
CA GLU A 64 18.78 18.52 3.14
C GLU A 64 18.00 19.34 4.17
N GLU A 65 17.71 20.60 3.88
CA GLU A 65 17.01 21.49 4.80
C GLU A 65 15.54 21.11 5.00
N ASN A 66 14.89 20.61 3.93
CA ASN A 66 13.50 20.14 4.00
C ASN A 66 13.36 18.76 4.68
N THR A 67 14.33 17.87 4.57
CA THR A 67 14.30 16.56 5.22
C THR A 67 14.51 16.71 6.72
N GLU A 68 15.45 17.52 7.13
CA GLU A 68 15.74 17.79 8.55
C GLU A 68 14.57 18.52 9.26
N LEU A 69 13.91 19.46 8.56
CA LEU A 69 12.70 20.15 9.05
C LEU A 69 11.49 19.21 9.17
N THR A 70 11.38 18.22 8.29
CA THR A 70 10.27 17.25 8.32
C THR A 70 10.47 16.20 9.41
N GLU A 71 11.69 15.72 9.61
CA GLU A 71 12.03 14.84 10.72
C GLU A 71 11.78 15.52 12.07
N ARG A 72 12.21 16.76 12.24
CA ARG A 72 11.98 17.54 13.47
C ARG A 72 10.52 17.88 13.75
N LYS A 73 9.65 17.95 12.74
CA LYS A 73 8.22 18.21 12.92
C LYS A 73 7.43 16.96 13.30
N LEU A 74 7.88 15.78 12.89
CA LEU A 74 7.22 14.51 13.21
C LEU A 74 7.53 14.05 14.65
N THR A 75 8.77 14.22 15.07
CA THR A 75 9.23 13.89 16.41
C THR A 75 9.33 15.16 17.24
N GLY A 76 8.34 15.49 18.04
CA GLY A 76 8.40 16.63 18.94
C GLY A 76 9.61 16.55 19.88
N LYS A 77 10.05 17.68 20.45
CA LYS A 77 11.11 17.63 21.47
C LYS A 77 10.58 16.90 22.71
N THR A 78 11.16 15.74 23.00
CA THR A 78 10.85 15.01 24.24
C THR A 78 11.27 15.85 25.46
N PRO A 79 10.39 16.10 26.41
CA PRO A 79 10.74 16.84 27.61
C PRO A 79 11.81 16.09 28.41
N LYS A 80 12.74 16.83 28.99
CA LYS A 80 13.73 16.24 29.89
C LYS A 80 13.06 15.76 31.18
N ALA A 81 13.59 14.68 31.74
CA ALA A 81 13.17 14.21 33.06
C ALA A 81 13.50 15.22 34.16
N GLU A 82 12.74 15.18 35.21
CA GLU A 82 13.03 15.97 36.41
C GLU A 82 14.45 15.67 36.94
N LYS A 83 15.21 16.73 37.24
CA LYS A 83 16.55 16.59 37.77
C LYS A 83 16.49 16.02 39.19
N ILE A 84 17.11 14.87 39.40
CA ILE A 84 17.27 14.26 40.70
C ILE A 84 18.69 14.56 41.21
N GLU A 85 18.79 15.07 42.42
CA GLU A 85 20.08 15.37 43.05
C GLU A 85 20.61 14.17 43.83
N GLU A 86 21.93 13.98 43.78
CA GLU A 86 22.60 12.99 44.59
C GLU A 86 22.54 13.39 46.07
N SER A 87 22.35 12.41 46.98
CA SER A 87 22.29 12.63 48.42
C SER A 87 23.03 11.52 49.17
N PHE A 88 23.11 11.64 50.51
CA PHE A 88 23.71 10.61 51.33
C PHE A 88 23.09 9.22 51.09
N ASP A 89 21.78 9.17 50.92
CA ASP A 89 21.01 7.92 50.71
C ASP A 89 20.71 7.58 49.26
N THR A 90 21.01 8.45 48.32
CA THR A 90 20.68 8.27 46.89
C THR A 90 21.90 8.50 46.01
N ALA A 91 22.29 7.51 45.22
CA ALA A 91 23.26 7.67 44.15
C ALA A 91 22.51 7.92 42.82
N VAL A 92 23.04 8.82 41.98
CA VAL A 92 22.53 9.12 40.65
C VAL A 92 23.58 8.77 39.62
N VAL A 93 23.27 7.90 38.70
CA VAL A 93 24.19 7.37 37.68
C VAL A 93 23.57 7.36 36.29
N GLY A 94 24.41 7.38 35.25
CA GLY A 94 23.97 7.48 33.87
C GLY A 94 23.59 6.15 33.22
N SER A 95 23.85 5.01 33.84
CA SER A 95 23.57 3.69 33.27
C SER A 95 23.51 2.60 34.30
N ILE A 96 22.94 1.44 33.97
CA ILE A 96 22.98 0.23 34.81
C ILE A 96 24.41 -0.22 35.05
N SER A 97 25.28 -0.18 34.04
CA SER A 97 26.69 -0.55 34.21
C SER A 97 27.41 0.40 35.18
N ALA A 98 27.10 1.70 35.15
CA ALA A 98 27.63 2.66 36.10
C ALA A 98 27.10 2.40 37.51
N ALA A 99 25.82 1.99 37.65
CA ALA A 99 25.25 1.56 38.92
C ALA A 99 25.97 0.34 39.50
N GLN A 100 26.24 -0.66 38.69
CA GLN A 100 26.94 -1.88 39.08
C GLN A 100 28.40 -1.62 39.51
N ALA A 101 29.02 -0.58 38.99
CA ALA A 101 30.39 -0.17 39.31
C ALA A 101 30.50 0.63 40.61
N LEU A 102 29.39 0.96 41.29
CA LEU A 102 29.43 1.65 42.57
C LEU A 102 30.04 0.74 43.68
N ASN A 103 30.98 1.29 44.41
CA ASN A 103 31.68 0.57 45.47
C ASN A 103 30.94 0.60 46.81
N THR A 104 29.93 1.43 46.94
CA THR A 104 29.17 1.65 48.16
C THR A 104 27.68 1.45 47.93
N ALA A 105 27.04 0.65 48.80
CA ALA A 105 25.61 0.45 48.75
C ALA A 105 24.89 1.66 49.40
N LYS A 106 24.01 2.30 48.64
CA LYS A 106 23.10 3.37 49.08
C LYS A 106 21.70 2.79 49.34
N GLN A 107 20.76 3.56 49.91
CA GLN A 107 19.36 3.14 50.03
C GLN A 107 18.64 3.14 48.69
N ASN A 108 18.93 4.13 47.87
CA ASN A 108 18.38 4.27 46.56
C ASN A 108 19.49 4.46 45.50
N VAL A 109 19.26 3.93 44.31
CA VAL A 109 20.07 4.23 43.13
C VAL A 109 19.13 4.67 42.01
N VAL A 110 19.37 5.84 41.46
CA VAL A 110 18.63 6.37 40.35
C VAL A 110 19.51 6.27 39.10
N VAL A 111 19.04 5.54 38.12
CA VAL A 111 19.64 5.51 36.80
C VAL A 111 18.90 6.50 35.92
N THR A 112 19.62 7.45 35.34
CA THR A 112 19.04 8.51 34.51
C THR A 112 19.88 8.78 33.29
N ASP A 113 19.24 9.07 32.16
CA ASP A 113 19.88 9.56 30.94
C ASP A 113 19.49 11.02 30.62
N GLY A 114 18.85 11.68 31.57
CA GLY A 114 18.34 13.04 31.43
C GLY A 114 16.94 13.15 30.80
N TYR A 115 16.37 12.05 30.35
CA TYR A 115 15.01 11.95 29.80
C TYR A 115 14.13 10.97 30.56
N THR A 116 14.75 9.96 31.16
CA THR A 116 14.07 8.92 31.94
C THR A 116 14.83 8.70 33.23
N ASN A 117 14.11 8.57 34.33
CA ASN A 117 14.62 8.23 35.63
C ASN A 117 14.09 6.87 36.08
N VAL A 118 14.97 5.97 36.49
CA VAL A 118 14.60 4.66 37.03
C VAL A 118 15.17 4.57 38.43
N ARG A 119 14.30 4.46 39.42
CA ARG A 119 14.70 4.30 40.84
C ARG A 119 14.76 2.83 41.23
N PHE A 120 15.92 2.39 41.66
CA PHE A 120 16.16 1.10 42.29
C PHE A 120 16.28 1.28 43.78
N VAL A 121 15.53 0.51 44.54
CA VAL A 121 15.44 0.62 46.02
C VAL A 121 15.99 -0.65 46.66
N ARG A 122 16.80 -0.48 47.69
CA ARG A 122 17.29 -1.56 48.54
C ARG A 122 16.19 -1.94 49.54
N ASP A 123 15.38 -2.93 49.19
CA ASP A 123 14.27 -3.40 50.01
C ASP A 123 13.96 -4.86 49.68
N VAL A 124 14.15 -5.75 50.66
CA VAL A 124 13.98 -7.19 50.48
C VAL A 124 12.52 -7.56 50.13
N ASP A 125 11.55 -6.89 50.71
CA ASP A 125 10.14 -7.18 50.47
C ASP A 125 9.67 -6.66 49.11
N LYS A 126 10.22 -5.53 48.66
CA LYS A 126 9.97 -5.01 47.30
C LYS A 126 10.70 -5.78 46.20
N GLN A 127 11.84 -6.40 46.52
CA GLN A 127 12.60 -7.21 45.57
C GLN A 127 11.82 -8.46 45.08
N LYS A 128 11.01 -9.09 45.96
CA LYS A 128 10.20 -10.27 45.62
C LYS A 128 9.15 -10.01 44.54
N GLY A 129 8.83 -8.75 44.30
CA GLY A 129 7.90 -8.36 43.21
C GLY A 129 8.51 -7.31 42.29
N ALA A 130 9.83 -7.22 42.20
CA ALA A 130 10.52 -6.27 41.35
C ALA A 130 10.43 -6.68 39.88
N ASP A 131 10.19 -5.71 38.98
CA ASP A 131 10.15 -5.85 37.55
C ASP A 131 11.56 -5.84 36.93
N ALA A 132 12.49 -5.13 37.58
CA ALA A 132 13.91 -5.15 37.24
C ALA A 132 14.77 -5.17 38.51
N THR A 133 15.95 -5.78 38.41
CA THR A 133 16.91 -5.83 39.52
C THR A 133 18.31 -5.47 39.05
N VAL A 134 19.09 -4.87 39.95
CA VAL A 134 20.52 -4.61 39.77
C VAL A 134 21.29 -4.95 41.05
N THR A 135 22.46 -5.57 40.93
CA THR A 135 23.34 -5.86 42.06
C THR A 135 24.46 -4.85 42.13
N ILE A 136 24.62 -4.18 43.28
CA ILE A 136 25.61 -3.12 43.52
C ILE A 136 26.33 -3.41 44.79
N ALA A 137 27.66 -3.52 44.75
CA ALA A 137 28.49 -3.87 45.93
C ALA A 137 27.97 -5.11 46.67
N GLY A 138 27.49 -6.13 45.98
CA GLY A 138 26.95 -7.37 46.53
C GLY A 138 25.51 -7.27 47.06
N VAL A 139 24.85 -6.13 46.95
CA VAL A 139 23.48 -5.91 47.39
C VAL A 139 22.54 -5.82 46.19
N THR A 140 21.42 -6.52 46.24
CA THR A 140 20.40 -6.48 45.18
C THR A 140 19.37 -5.40 45.44
N TYR A 141 19.09 -4.61 44.41
CA TYR A 141 18.09 -3.55 44.38
C TYR A 141 17.00 -3.92 43.39
N GLY A 142 15.77 -3.52 43.68
CA GLY A 142 14.62 -3.73 42.81
C GLY A 142 13.97 -2.43 42.34
N ALA A 143 13.44 -2.43 41.13
CA ALA A 143 12.54 -1.40 40.62
C ALA A 143 11.19 -2.01 40.25
N LYS A 144 10.11 -1.27 40.46
CA LYS A 144 8.76 -1.60 40.00
C LYS A 144 8.28 -0.57 39.01
N PHE A 145 7.46 -1.02 38.05
CA PHE A 145 6.86 -0.18 37.03
C PHE A 145 5.34 -0.25 37.13
N ASP A 146 4.68 0.87 37.15
CA ASP A 146 3.23 0.96 37.30
C ASP A 146 2.51 1.23 35.96
N GLU A 147 3.12 1.99 35.07
CA GLU A 147 2.53 2.38 33.77
C GLU A 147 3.39 1.97 32.57
N VAL A 148 4.71 1.97 32.72
CA VAL A 148 5.65 1.80 31.63
C VAL A 148 6.92 1.09 32.07
N VAL A 149 7.45 0.24 31.21
CA VAL A 149 8.77 -0.37 31.32
C VAL A 149 9.78 0.48 30.56
N PRO A 150 10.64 1.27 31.21
CA PRO A 150 11.69 2.00 30.55
C PRO A 150 12.83 1.05 30.20
N LEU A 151 13.25 1.03 28.94
CA LEU A 151 14.34 0.16 28.48
C LEU A 151 15.66 0.43 29.22
N LEU A 152 15.85 1.67 29.68
CA LEU A 152 16.98 2.08 30.49
C LEU A 152 17.16 1.19 31.76
N ALA A 153 16.05 0.69 32.31
CA ALA A 153 16.08 -0.19 33.50
C ALA A 153 16.67 -1.57 33.23
N LEU A 154 16.73 -1.99 32.00
CA LEU A 154 17.21 -3.31 31.57
C LEU A 154 18.66 -3.28 31.06
N GLY A 155 19.31 -2.12 31.10
CA GLY A 155 20.71 -1.97 30.79
C GLY A 155 20.99 -1.91 29.27
N ALA A 156 20.00 -1.57 28.45
CA ALA A 156 20.19 -1.38 27.03
C ALA A 156 21.08 -0.17 26.73
N GLY A 157 21.98 -0.31 25.78
CA GLY A 157 22.87 0.72 25.27
C GLY A 157 24.16 0.14 24.73
N GLY A 158 24.67 0.74 23.65
CA GLY A 158 26.03 0.51 23.14
C GLY A 158 26.29 -0.83 22.44
N GLY A 159 25.30 -1.44 21.81
CA GLY A 159 25.45 -2.71 21.08
C GLY A 159 24.12 -3.23 20.59
N ASP A 160 24.03 -4.53 20.33
CA ASP A 160 22.76 -5.20 19.98
C ASP A 160 21.83 -5.17 21.20
N ASN A 161 20.67 -4.55 21.03
CA ASN A 161 19.65 -4.37 22.07
C ASN A 161 18.42 -5.27 21.87
N THR A 162 18.47 -6.16 20.90
CA THR A 162 17.33 -7.04 20.54
C THR A 162 16.78 -7.78 21.74
N ARG A 163 17.66 -8.35 22.53
CA ARG A 163 17.29 -9.14 23.72
C ARG A 163 16.67 -8.28 24.82
N GLU A 164 17.24 -7.13 25.09
CA GLU A 164 16.75 -6.20 26.12
C GLU A 164 15.40 -5.59 25.71
N LEU A 165 15.24 -5.26 24.43
CA LEU A 165 13.98 -4.80 23.86
C LEU A 165 12.90 -5.86 23.98
N GLN A 166 13.19 -7.11 23.61
CA GLN A 166 12.21 -8.18 23.72
C GLN A 166 11.82 -8.44 25.19
N LYS A 167 12.78 -8.42 26.11
CA LYS A 167 12.48 -8.53 27.54
C LYS A 167 11.59 -7.42 28.06
N ALA A 168 11.83 -6.16 27.65
CA ALA A 168 10.99 -5.04 28.02
C ALA A 168 9.55 -5.23 27.52
N VAL A 169 9.41 -5.66 26.28
CA VAL A 169 8.13 -5.94 25.65
C VAL A 169 7.39 -7.09 26.36
N ASP A 170 8.07 -8.19 26.64
CA ASP A 170 7.47 -9.34 27.32
C ASP A 170 6.99 -8.98 28.72
N LEU A 171 7.82 -8.24 29.48
CA LEU A 171 7.46 -7.75 30.80
C LEU A 171 6.27 -6.80 30.75
N ALA A 172 6.30 -5.84 29.84
CA ALA A 172 5.22 -4.87 29.68
C ALA A 172 3.91 -5.57 29.28
N ALA A 173 3.95 -6.49 28.34
CA ALA A 173 2.79 -7.25 27.90
C ALA A 173 2.20 -8.11 29.03
N GLN A 174 3.04 -8.79 29.80
CA GLN A 174 2.61 -9.58 30.96
C GLN A 174 1.89 -8.74 32.01
N ARG A 175 2.28 -7.48 32.15
CA ARG A 175 1.75 -6.54 33.14
C ARG A 175 0.65 -5.63 32.60
N GLY A 176 0.37 -5.66 31.31
CA GLY A 176 -0.54 -4.72 30.66
C GLY A 176 0.00 -3.28 30.65
N LEU A 177 1.29 -3.11 30.44
CA LEU A 177 2.00 -1.83 30.43
C LEU A 177 2.48 -1.45 29.03
N GLY A 178 3.07 -0.26 28.90
CA GLY A 178 3.83 0.16 27.71
C GLY A 178 5.34 -0.01 27.88
N VAL A 179 6.06 0.18 26.78
CA VAL A 179 7.54 0.27 26.75
C VAL A 179 7.94 1.65 26.27
N THR A 180 8.96 2.23 26.91
CA THR A 180 9.58 3.48 26.42
C THR A 180 11.08 3.33 26.24
N LEU A 181 11.59 4.04 25.22
CA LEU A 181 13.02 4.19 24.97
C LEU A 181 13.50 5.58 25.40
N SER A 182 14.79 5.75 25.46
CA SER A 182 15.43 7.05 25.67
C SER A 182 15.85 7.66 24.34
N PRO A 183 15.48 8.91 24.03
CA PRO A 183 15.95 9.60 22.84
C PRO A 183 17.45 9.93 22.89
N ALA A 184 18.08 9.87 24.07
CA ALA A 184 19.51 10.13 24.23
C ALA A 184 20.38 8.96 23.78
N GLN A 185 19.79 7.78 23.57
CA GLN A 185 20.54 6.56 23.26
C GLN A 185 20.29 6.11 21.83
N LYS A 186 21.28 5.42 21.27
CA LYS A 186 21.19 4.74 19.98
C LYS A 186 21.02 3.25 20.23
N TYR A 187 20.07 2.66 19.55
CA TYR A 187 19.75 1.24 19.67
C TYR A 187 20.11 0.52 18.38
N VAL A 188 20.53 -0.73 18.51
CA VAL A 188 20.74 -1.64 17.40
C VAL A 188 19.85 -2.86 17.58
N VAL A 189 19.18 -3.26 16.50
CA VAL A 189 18.30 -4.44 16.45
C VAL A 189 18.81 -5.38 15.36
N THR A 190 19.06 -6.64 15.73
CA THR A 190 19.60 -7.66 14.83
C THR A 190 18.63 -8.80 14.54
N ASP A 191 17.51 -8.86 15.25
CA ASP A 191 16.43 -9.81 15.01
C ASP A 191 15.07 -9.19 15.37
N GLN A 192 13.99 -9.89 15.04
CA GLN A 192 12.62 -9.43 15.21
C GLN A 192 12.24 -9.21 16.68
N ILE A 193 11.56 -8.12 16.95
CA ILE A 193 10.87 -7.84 18.21
C ILE A 193 9.40 -8.22 18.04
N THR A 194 8.94 -9.22 18.77
CA THR A 194 7.56 -9.67 18.77
C THR A 194 6.74 -8.88 19.79
N LEU A 195 5.63 -8.30 19.36
CA LEU A 195 4.73 -7.50 20.17
C LEU A 195 3.48 -8.32 20.52
N PRO A 196 3.44 -8.97 21.69
CA PRO A 196 2.35 -9.88 22.03
C PRO A 196 1.13 -9.14 22.60
N LYS A 197 0.06 -9.88 22.77
CA LYS A 197 -1.13 -9.43 23.50
C LYS A 197 -0.76 -8.91 24.90
N GLY A 198 -1.43 -7.83 25.30
CA GLY A 198 -1.23 -7.19 26.61
C GLY A 198 -0.27 -6.01 26.56
N LEU A 199 0.58 -5.89 25.56
CA LEU A 199 1.37 -4.69 25.36
C LEU A 199 0.45 -3.53 24.95
N GLN A 200 0.44 -2.46 25.72
CA GLN A 200 -0.40 -1.29 25.41
C GLN A 200 0.24 -0.39 24.38
N TYR A 201 1.52 -0.12 24.50
CA TYR A 201 2.24 0.69 23.53
C TYR A 201 3.76 0.42 23.56
N PHE A 202 4.39 0.72 22.44
CA PHE A 202 5.83 0.84 22.27
C PHE A 202 6.11 2.25 21.76
N ASP A 203 6.56 3.13 22.66
CA ASP A 203 6.83 4.53 22.36
C ASP A 203 8.34 4.81 22.49
N ALA A 204 8.99 5.02 21.38
CA ALA A 204 10.44 5.22 21.36
C ALA A 204 10.88 6.66 21.70
N LYS A 205 9.96 7.58 21.92
CA LYS A 205 10.26 8.98 22.30
C LYS A 205 11.24 9.69 21.36
N GLY A 206 11.16 9.39 20.07
CA GLY A 206 12.06 9.93 19.06
C GLY A 206 13.44 9.24 18.98
N ALA A 207 13.61 8.10 19.64
CA ALA A 207 14.87 7.36 19.58
C ALA A 207 15.19 6.83 18.17
N GLN A 208 16.49 6.71 17.91
CA GLN A 208 17.00 6.11 16.68
C GLN A 208 17.31 4.63 16.89
N ILE A 209 16.79 3.79 16.00
CA ILE A 209 17.03 2.35 15.97
C ILE A 209 17.71 2.00 14.66
N THR A 210 18.94 1.53 14.73
CA THR A 210 19.66 0.98 13.59
C THR A 210 19.28 -0.49 13.44
N VAL A 211 18.81 -0.85 12.27
CA VAL A 211 18.39 -2.23 11.97
C VAL A 211 19.53 -2.94 11.23
N ASN A 212 20.03 -3.99 11.84
CA ASN A 212 21.13 -4.80 11.29
C ASN A 212 20.67 -6.26 11.15
N MET A 213 19.68 -6.48 10.29
CA MET A 213 19.16 -7.81 9.96
C MET A 213 18.98 -7.96 8.46
N ARG A 214 19.03 -9.18 7.97
CA ARG A 214 18.90 -9.46 6.55
C ARG A 214 17.82 -10.49 6.30
N GLY A 215 16.78 -10.07 5.58
CA GLY A 215 15.78 -10.97 5.02
C GLY A 215 16.18 -11.50 3.64
N GLN A 216 15.31 -12.29 3.05
CA GLN A 216 15.36 -12.77 1.67
C GLN A 216 14.00 -12.51 1.02
N ALA A 217 13.93 -12.51 -0.30
CA ALA A 217 12.70 -12.23 -1.03
C ALA A 217 11.56 -13.20 -0.66
N ASP A 218 11.90 -14.45 -0.44
CA ASP A 218 10.99 -15.55 -0.03
C ASP A 218 10.87 -15.75 1.48
N ALA A 219 11.74 -15.11 2.26
CA ALA A 219 11.76 -15.13 3.71
C ALA A 219 12.11 -13.76 4.29
N PRO A 220 11.26 -12.74 4.08
CA PRO A 220 11.52 -11.41 4.59
C PRO A 220 11.44 -11.37 6.12
N LYS A 221 12.29 -10.55 6.74
CA LYS A 221 12.27 -10.31 8.19
C LYS A 221 11.43 -9.10 8.54
N SER A 222 11.13 -8.91 9.82
CA SER A 222 10.42 -7.74 10.34
C SER A 222 11.15 -7.19 11.57
N VAL A 223 11.22 -5.86 11.70
CA VAL A 223 11.78 -5.25 12.92
C VAL A 223 10.81 -5.45 14.07
N PHE A 224 9.56 -5.03 13.87
CA PHE A 224 8.48 -5.27 14.81
C PHE A 224 7.42 -6.16 14.17
N ALA A 225 6.91 -7.11 14.92
CA ALA A 225 5.83 -7.98 14.47
C ALA A 225 4.80 -8.18 15.58
N THR A 226 3.54 -7.91 15.29
CA THR A 226 2.45 -8.27 16.20
C THR A 226 2.17 -9.77 16.15
N THR A 227 1.48 -10.27 17.16
CA THR A 227 0.91 -11.61 17.13
C THR A 227 -0.56 -11.55 16.73
N HIS A 228 -1.12 -12.67 16.35
CA HIS A 228 -2.52 -12.79 15.92
C HIS A 228 -3.55 -12.25 16.93
N ASP A 229 -3.22 -12.27 18.19
CA ASP A 229 -4.10 -11.86 19.29
C ASP A 229 -3.70 -10.52 19.93
N THR A 230 -2.80 -9.77 19.31
CA THR A 230 -2.44 -8.41 19.73
C THR A 230 -3.64 -7.48 19.57
N VAL A 231 -4.00 -6.78 20.64
CA VAL A 231 -5.14 -5.86 20.67
C VAL A 231 -4.77 -4.57 21.40
N GLY A 232 -5.13 -3.43 20.81
CA GLY A 232 -4.99 -2.13 21.45
C GLY A 232 -3.53 -1.64 21.56
N CYS A 233 -2.63 -2.12 20.71
CA CYS A 233 -1.21 -1.77 20.77
C CYS A 233 -0.90 -0.54 19.89
N LYS A 234 -0.09 0.37 20.42
CA LYS A 234 0.43 1.51 19.69
C LYS A 234 1.95 1.42 19.52
N ILE A 235 2.44 1.58 18.29
CA ILE A 235 3.87 1.58 17.93
C ILE A 235 4.19 2.96 17.38
N THR A 236 5.01 3.73 18.09
CA THR A 236 5.11 5.16 17.76
C THR A 236 6.48 5.78 18.04
N ASP A 237 6.68 6.94 17.39
CA ASP A 237 7.69 7.96 17.69
C ASP A 237 9.13 7.44 17.66
N MET A 238 9.57 6.94 16.50
CA MET A 238 10.94 6.44 16.29
C MET A 238 11.47 6.74 14.90
N THR A 239 12.80 6.69 14.79
CA THR A 239 13.48 6.61 13.50
C THR A 239 14.08 5.21 13.33
N LEU A 240 13.64 4.48 12.30
CA LEU A 240 14.22 3.21 11.88
C LEU A 240 15.19 3.44 10.73
N ASN A 241 16.46 3.17 10.96
CA ASN A 241 17.47 3.18 9.90
C ASN A 241 17.68 1.77 9.36
N LEU A 242 17.22 1.52 8.12
CA LEU A 242 17.20 0.21 7.47
C LEU A 242 18.31 0.04 6.41
N ALA A 243 19.32 0.89 6.38
CA ALA A 243 20.39 0.87 5.39
C ALA A 243 21.10 -0.51 5.26
N SER A 244 21.19 -1.27 6.35
CA SER A 244 21.80 -2.60 6.38
C SER A 244 20.78 -3.74 6.46
N ALA A 245 19.51 -3.47 6.14
CA ALA A 245 18.41 -4.40 6.34
C ALA A 245 17.62 -4.71 5.04
N PRO A 246 18.24 -5.31 4.02
CA PRO A 246 17.54 -5.68 2.80
C PRO A 246 16.43 -6.71 3.09
N TYR A 247 15.33 -6.65 2.33
CA TYR A 247 14.15 -7.50 2.50
C TYR A 247 13.60 -7.53 3.94
N THR A 248 13.65 -6.37 4.60
CA THR A 248 13.17 -6.24 5.99
C THR A 248 11.99 -5.27 6.02
N ARG A 249 10.92 -5.67 6.69
CA ARG A 249 9.77 -4.83 7.02
C ARG A 249 10.08 -3.99 8.23
N GLY A 250 9.57 -2.76 8.25
CA GLY A 250 9.59 -1.98 9.48
C GLY A 250 8.65 -2.57 10.53
N VAL A 251 7.35 -2.64 10.21
CA VAL A 251 6.31 -3.20 11.07
C VAL A 251 5.50 -4.23 10.30
N MET A 252 5.33 -5.41 10.88
CA MET A 252 4.43 -6.44 10.39
C MET A 252 3.25 -6.58 11.36
N ILE A 253 2.04 -6.47 10.83
CA ILE A 253 0.81 -6.73 11.57
C ILE A 253 0.23 -8.04 11.04
N ASP A 254 0.33 -9.10 11.85
CA ASP A 254 -0.22 -10.39 11.53
C ASP A 254 -1.48 -10.64 12.35
N GLY A 255 -2.63 -10.24 11.82
CA GLY A 255 -3.87 -10.23 12.57
C GLY A 255 -3.97 -9.06 13.56
N GLY A 256 -4.76 -9.25 14.62
CA GLY A 256 -4.93 -8.25 15.67
C GLY A 256 -6.04 -7.23 15.42
N GLU A 257 -6.29 -6.39 16.41
CA GLU A 257 -7.31 -5.33 16.36
C GLU A 257 -6.84 -4.07 17.09
N ASN A 258 -7.34 -2.91 16.63
CA ASN A 258 -7.10 -1.60 17.27
C ASN A 258 -5.60 -1.30 17.43
N ILE A 259 -4.81 -1.53 16.39
CA ILE A 259 -3.37 -1.29 16.37
C ILE A 259 -3.09 0.05 15.68
N GLU A 260 -2.20 0.83 16.27
CA GLU A 260 -1.72 2.10 15.69
C GLU A 260 -0.23 2.03 15.38
N VAL A 261 0.15 2.42 14.16
CA VAL A 261 1.55 2.62 13.74
C VAL A 261 1.70 4.07 13.33
N SER A 262 2.37 4.88 14.15
CA SER A 262 2.38 6.32 13.92
C SER A 262 3.71 7.00 14.25
N LYS A 263 3.96 8.15 13.59
CA LYS A 263 5.13 9.00 13.82
C LYS A 263 6.47 8.27 13.71
N ILE A 264 6.55 7.34 12.76
CA ILE A 264 7.77 6.59 12.48
C ILE A 264 8.42 7.14 11.23
N VAL A 265 9.73 7.38 11.31
CA VAL A 265 10.57 7.70 10.17
C VAL A 265 11.26 6.41 9.71
N PHE A 266 10.91 5.94 8.51
CA PHE A 266 11.54 4.78 7.89
C PHE A 266 12.60 5.27 6.90
N ASN A 267 13.86 5.28 7.31
CA ASN A 267 14.98 5.71 6.47
C ASN A 267 15.66 4.52 5.79
N HIS A 268 16.07 4.72 4.54
CA HIS A 268 16.77 3.72 3.73
C HIS A 268 15.98 2.41 3.58
N LEU A 269 14.66 2.52 3.49
CA LEU A 269 13.81 1.35 3.30
C LEU A 269 14.07 0.74 1.92
N THR A 270 14.24 -0.57 1.88
CA THR A 270 14.44 -1.32 0.63
C THR A 270 13.30 -2.30 0.34
N TYR A 271 12.34 -2.45 1.27
CA TYR A 271 11.26 -3.42 1.14
C TYR A 271 9.90 -2.81 1.52
N ARG A 272 9.37 -3.05 2.72
CA ARG A 272 8.05 -2.58 3.16
C ARG A 272 8.12 -1.85 4.49
N ALA A 273 7.46 -0.71 4.60
CA ALA A 273 7.42 0.00 5.88
C ALA A 273 6.43 -0.65 6.84
N VAL A 274 5.17 -0.78 6.41
CA VAL A 274 4.10 -1.42 7.17
C VAL A 274 3.44 -2.47 6.28
N GLU A 275 3.45 -3.71 6.72
CA GLU A 275 2.77 -4.81 6.04
C GLU A 275 1.78 -5.48 6.97
N MET A 276 0.54 -5.60 6.52
CA MET A 276 -0.58 -6.15 7.28
C MET A 276 -1.09 -7.41 6.60
N PHE A 277 -1.33 -8.46 7.37
CA PHE A 277 -1.89 -9.73 6.92
C PHE A 277 -3.20 -10.05 7.63
N ALA A 278 -4.17 -10.53 6.87
CA ALA A 278 -5.37 -11.17 7.36
C ALA A 278 -5.46 -12.56 6.74
N THR A 279 -5.20 -13.60 7.52
CA THR A 279 -5.05 -14.97 7.03
C THR A 279 -6.29 -15.81 7.28
N ASP A 280 -6.84 -15.78 8.48
CA ASP A 280 -7.91 -16.65 8.95
C ASP A 280 -9.07 -15.91 9.62
N ARG A 281 -9.01 -14.58 9.65
CA ARG A 281 -10.00 -13.75 10.33
C ARG A 281 -10.12 -12.36 9.75
N LEU A 282 -11.16 -11.65 10.17
CA LEU A 282 -11.34 -10.24 9.90
C LEU A 282 -10.49 -9.41 10.87
N VAL A 283 -9.52 -8.67 10.34
CA VAL A 283 -8.67 -7.72 11.07
C VAL A 283 -9.34 -6.34 11.08
N LYS A 284 -9.35 -5.67 12.24
CA LYS A 284 -10.15 -4.46 12.43
C LYS A 284 -9.36 -3.28 12.99
N ASN A 285 -9.75 -2.08 12.53
CA ASN A 285 -9.35 -0.82 13.15
C ASN A 285 -7.83 -0.65 13.26
N ILE A 286 -7.12 -0.84 12.17
CA ILE A 286 -5.69 -0.56 12.11
C ILE A 286 -5.48 0.87 11.62
N THR A 287 -4.69 1.65 12.33
CA THR A 287 -4.33 3.02 11.97
C THR A 287 -2.85 3.09 11.60
N VAL A 288 -2.54 3.64 10.43
CA VAL A 288 -1.18 3.98 10.01
C VAL A 288 -1.14 5.48 9.73
N ALA A 289 -0.51 6.25 10.61
CA ALA A 289 -0.67 7.70 10.62
C ALA A 289 0.64 8.46 10.82
N ASP A 290 0.75 9.62 10.18
CA ASP A 290 1.82 10.59 10.42
C ASP A 290 3.25 10.01 10.26
N ASN A 291 3.43 9.01 9.39
CA ASN A 291 4.73 8.40 9.15
C ASN A 291 5.45 9.08 7.97
N PHE A 292 6.77 9.11 8.05
CA PHE A 292 7.62 9.42 6.92
C PHE A 292 8.30 8.16 6.39
N ILE A 293 8.02 7.80 5.14
CA ILE A 293 8.50 6.57 4.53
C ILE A 293 9.40 6.93 3.35
N ASN A 294 10.70 6.76 3.50
CA ASN A 294 11.67 6.91 2.43
C ASN A 294 12.05 5.53 1.86
N ASN A 295 11.42 5.18 0.75
CA ASN A 295 11.58 3.90 0.04
C ASN A 295 12.26 4.07 -1.33
N THR A 296 13.01 5.14 -1.53
CA THR A 296 13.69 5.43 -2.80
C THR A 296 14.76 4.40 -3.16
N GLU A 297 15.39 3.78 -2.16
CA GLU A 297 16.36 2.70 -2.38
C GLU A 297 15.68 1.40 -2.82
N GLY A 298 14.48 1.14 -2.34
CA GLY A 298 13.68 -0.03 -2.72
C GLY A 298 13.30 -0.07 -4.19
N GLU A 299 13.09 1.09 -4.81
CA GLU A 299 12.84 1.20 -6.25
C GLU A 299 13.96 0.59 -7.08
N ARG A 300 15.20 0.82 -6.68
CA ARG A 300 16.39 0.40 -7.41
C ARG A 300 16.78 -1.04 -7.14
N ALA A 301 16.59 -1.48 -5.89
CA ALA A 301 17.10 -2.77 -5.43
C ALA A 301 16.10 -3.92 -5.59
N GLN A 302 14.80 -3.63 -5.58
CA GLN A 302 13.77 -4.66 -5.41
C GLN A 302 12.46 -4.32 -6.14
N VAL A 303 12.59 -4.02 -7.43
CA VAL A 303 11.43 -3.71 -8.29
C VAL A 303 10.33 -4.75 -8.13
N GLY A 304 9.11 -4.30 -7.81
CA GLY A 304 7.95 -5.16 -7.59
C GLY A 304 7.75 -5.65 -6.16
N HIS A 305 8.73 -5.52 -5.27
CA HIS A 305 8.64 -5.95 -3.87
C HIS A 305 8.60 -4.79 -2.87
N SER A 306 9.06 -3.61 -3.25
CA SER A 306 9.11 -2.44 -2.39
C SER A 306 7.77 -1.72 -2.36
N LEU A 307 6.87 -2.17 -1.51
CA LEU A 307 5.57 -1.56 -1.27
C LEU A 307 5.61 -0.84 0.08
N SER A 308 5.22 0.44 0.14
CA SER A 308 5.41 1.19 1.38
C SER A 308 4.42 0.81 2.46
N ILE A 309 3.10 0.88 2.19
CA ILE A 309 2.04 0.44 3.10
C ILE A 309 1.18 -0.60 2.38
N VAL A 310 1.06 -1.77 2.94
CA VAL A 310 0.37 -2.91 2.30
C VAL A 310 -0.59 -3.58 3.27
N ALA A 311 -1.80 -3.81 2.83
CA ALA A 311 -2.76 -4.69 3.49
C ALA A 311 -3.16 -5.80 2.52
N THR A 312 -2.92 -7.05 2.89
CA THR A 312 -3.22 -8.21 2.06
C THR A 312 -4.03 -9.24 2.85
N ALA A 313 -5.27 -9.44 2.46
CA ALA A 313 -6.03 -10.60 2.88
C ALA A 313 -5.55 -11.79 2.08
N THR A 314 -5.09 -12.80 2.80
CA THR A 314 -4.89 -14.13 2.26
C THR A 314 -6.01 -15.00 2.75
N ARG A 315 -6.56 -15.84 1.87
CA ARG A 315 -7.50 -16.76 2.30
C ARG A 315 -6.83 -17.92 2.92
N ASP A 316 -7.60 -18.52 3.73
CA ASP A 316 -7.37 -19.71 4.31
C ASP A 316 -7.25 -20.82 3.39
N GLU A 317 -6.62 -21.50 3.69
CA GLU A 317 -6.22 -22.47 3.73
C GLU A 317 -6.60 -23.78 3.51
N SER A 318 -7.33 -24.09 4.13
CA SER A 318 -7.94 -25.35 3.87
C SER A 318 -8.43 -25.45 2.50
N ASP A 319 -8.62 -24.34 1.99
CA ASP A 319 -9.12 -24.26 0.74
C ASP A 319 -8.27 -23.70 -0.21
N ASN A 320 -7.22 -23.76 0.15
CA ASN A 320 -6.57 -23.41 -0.74
C ASN A 320 -6.40 -22.51 -1.47
N PRO A 321 -5.92 -22.21 -1.32
CA PRO A 321 -5.14 -21.28 -1.72
C PRO A 321 -5.53 -20.58 -2.68
N VAL A 322 -5.65 -19.76 -2.23
CA VAL A 322 -5.28 -18.73 -2.94
C VAL A 322 -4.04 -18.96 -3.64
N LYS A 323 -4.18 -19.76 -4.56
CA LYS A 323 -3.21 -19.81 -5.60
C LYS A 323 -3.21 -18.45 -6.26
N GLY A 324 -2.35 -17.56 -5.77
CA GLY A 324 -2.12 -16.30 -6.40
C GLY A 324 -2.92 -15.13 -5.86
N SER A 325 -3.20 -15.08 -4.56
CA SER A 325 -3.70 -13.89 -3.88
C SER A 325 -4.99 -13.26 -4.37
N ARG A 326 -5.90 -14.06 -4.86
CA ARG A 326 -7.19 -13.57 -5.37
C ARG A 326 -8.37 -14.15 -4.66
N SER A 327 -8.19 -14.43 -3.45
CA SER A 327 -9.13 -15.17 -2.68
C SER A 327 -10.51 -14.61 -2.61
N PRO A 328 -10.72 -13.37 -2.30
CA PRO A 328 -12.07 -12.86 -2.19
C PRO A 328 -12.82 -12.89 -3.51
N VAL A 329 -12.12 -12.65 -4.61
CA VAL A 329 -12.69 -12.70 -5.95
C VAL A 329 -13.10 -14.11 -6.34
N TRP A 330 -12.26 -15.09 -6.07
CA TRP A 330 -12.57 -16.46 -6.39
C TRP A 330 -13.77 -17.01 -5.67
N GLU A 331 -13.96 -16.66 -4.41
CA GLU A 331 -15.13 -17.10 -3.68
C GLU A 331 -16.41 -16.56 -4.22
N ARG A 332 -16.41 -15.29 -4.54
CA ARG A 332 -17.56 -14.63 -5.11
C ARG A 332 -18.07 -15.35 -6.35
N TYR A 333 -17.15 -15.88 -7.16
CA TYR A 333 -17.50 -16.54 -8.41
C TYR A 333 -17.49 -18.07 -8.38
N ALA A 334 -16.69 -18.67 -7.50
CA ALA A 334 -16.66 -20.11 -7.35
C ALA A 334 -17.95 -20.70 -6.77
N THR A 335 -18.73 -19.90 -6.03
CA THR A 335 -19.97 -20.32 -5.37
C THR A 335 -21.25 -19.99 -6.16
N ASN A 336 -21.18 -19.90 -7.48
CA ASN A 336 -22.33 -19.63 -8.36
C ASN A 336 -23.07 -18.31 -8.08
N GLY A 337 -22.34 -17.27 -7.74
CA GLY A 337 -22.90 -15.94 -7.52
C GLY A 337 -23.44 -15.69 -6.11
N THR A 338 -23.32 -16.64 -5.21
CA THR A 338 -23.58 -16.37 -3.81
C THR A 338 -22.38 -15.63 -3.23
N VAL A 339 -22.56 -14.36 -2.91
CA VAL A 339 -21.52 -13.54 -2.28
C VAL A 339 -21.31 -14.03 -0.86
N SER A 340 -20.37 -14.95 -0.66
CA SER A 340 -19.87 -15.19 0.69
C SER A 340 -18.89 -14.06 1.03
N ARG A 341 -19.04 -13.47 2.22
CA ARG A 341 -18.01 -12.55 2.72
C ARG A 341 -16.69 -13.29 2.83
N PRO A 342 -15.56 -12.67 2.49
CA PRO A 342 -14.27 -13.33 2.69
C PRO A 342 -14.11 -13.73 4.16
N ILE A 343 -13.60 -14.92 4.39
CA ILE A 343 -13.31 -15.45 5.73
C ILE A 343 -12.24 -14.60 6.39
N ALA A 344 -11.30 -14.12 5.59
CA ALA A 344 -10.24 -13.23 5.99
C ALA A 344 -10.32 -11.89 5.22
N GLY A 345 -9.97 -10.81 5.88
CA GLY A 345 -9.98 -9.47 5.28
C GLY A 345 -9.71 -8.40 6.32
N PHE A 346 -9.82 -7.16 5.87
CA PHE A 346 -9.68 -6.01 6.74
C PHE A 346 -10.92 -5.14 6.70
N THR A 347 -11.23 -4.51 7.83
CA THR A 347 -12.26 -3.46 7.90
C THR A 347 -11.81 -2.35 8.84
N GLY A 348 -12.17 -1.11 8.51
CA GLY A 348 -11.85 0.05 9.35
C GLY A 348 -10.36 0.41 9.36
N LEU A 349 -9.63 0.16 8.26
CA LEU A 349 -8.27 0.67 8.13
C LEU A 349 -8.29 2.19 7.96
N THR A 350 -7.39 2.88 8.65
CA THR A 350 -7.23 4.32 8.58
C THR A 350 -5.78 4.64 8.23
N ILE A 351 -5.53 5.04 6.96
CA ILE A 351 -4.20 5.38 6.45
C ILE A 351 -4.18 6.89 6.22
N ILE A 352 -3.61 7.65 7.15
CA ILE A 352 -3.74 9.11 7.14
C ILE A 352 -2.43 9.86 7.34
N ASN A 353 -2.30 11.00 6.66
CA ASN A 353 -1.21 11.97 6.82
C ASN A 353 0.20 11.38 6.66
N ASN A 354 0.36 10.25 5.97
CA ASN A 354 1.67 9.69 5.73
C ASN A 354 2.35 10.42 4.57
N ARG A 355 3.65 10.60 4.68
CA ARG A 355 4.49 11.09 3.59
C ARG A 355 5.33 9.94 3.05
N ILE A 356 5.08 9.55 1.80
CA ILE A 356 5.71 8.40 1.15
C ILE A 356 6.54 8.88 -0.04
N ARG A 357 7.81 8.49 -0.08
CA ARG A 357 8.73 8.76 -1.17
C ARG A 357 9.32 7.47 -1.69
N GLY A 358 9.09 7.21 -2.97
CA GLY A 358 9.57 6.00 -3.63
C GLY A 358 8.76 4.75 -3.32
N GLY A 359 9.33 3.60 -3.69
CA GLY A 359 8.68 2.30 -3.67
C GLY A 359 7.92 2.01 -4.97
N TYR A 360 7.67 0.73 -5.22
CA TYR A 360 6.93 0.29 -6.39
C TYR A 360 5.45 0.70 -6.31
N TYR A 361 4.81 0.49 -5.15
CA TYR A 361 3.50 1.06 -4.78
C TYR A 361 3.63 1.84 -3.47
N GLY A 362 2.90 2.95 -3.38
CA GLY A 362 2.80 3.72 -2.14
C GLY A 362 1.89 3.05 -1.12
N ILE A 363 0.60 2.94 -1.43
CA ILE A 363 -0.40 2.30 -0.58
C ILE A 363 -1.11 1.21 -1.42
N SER A 364 -1.21 0.00 -0.89
CA SER A 364 -1.83 -1.14 -1.60
C SER A 364 -2.79 -1.90 -0.70
N PHE A 365 -4.04 -1.99 -1.13
CA PHE A 365 -5.12 -2.74 -0.50
C PHE A 365 -5.50 -3.97 -1.32
N SER A 366 -5.68 -5.10 -0.65
CA SER A 366 -6.20 -6.34 -1.20
C SER A 366 -7.07 -7.03 -0.15
N GLY A 367 -8.38 -7.11 -0.39
CA GLY A 367 -9.34 -7.62 0.57
C GLY A 367 -9.62 -6.68 1.75
N VAL A 368 -9.68 -5.39 1.49
CA VAL A 368 -9.88 -4.33 2.50
C VAL A 368 -11.21 -3.63 2.26
N SER A 369 -12.05 -3.52 3.27
CA SER A 369 -13.35 -2.88 3.17
C SER A 369 -13.56 -1.79 4.21
N ASP A 370 -14.49 -0.87 3.94
CA ASP A 370 -14.95 0.16 4.89
C ASP A 370 -13.79 0.98 5.49
N SER A 371 -12.84 1.37 4.67
CA SER A 371 -11.55 1.94 5.09
C SER A 371 -11.29 3.30 4.45
N VAL A 372 -10.37 4.06 5.05
CA VAL A 372 -10.07 5.44 4.63
C VAL A 372 -8.59 5.62 4.32
N ILE A 373 -8.30 6.22 3.17
CA ILE A 373 -6.97 6.72 2.78
C ILE A 373 -7.09 8.24 2.61
N ARG A 374 -6.56 9.03 3.56
CA ARG A 374 -6.79 10.48 3.58
C ARG A 374 -5.52 11.28 3.87
N GLY A 375 -5.36 12.41 3.19
CA GLY A 375 -4.35 13.41 3.52
C GLY A 375 -2.91 12.95 3.33
N ASN A 376 -2.67 11.85 2.61
CA ASN A 376 -1.33 11.35 2.38
C ASN A 376 -0.65 12.10 1.23
N ASP A 377 0.66 12.31 1.35
CA ASP A 377 1.53 12.84 0.30
C ASP A 377 2.39 11.70 -0.25
N VAL A 378 2.04 11.23 -1.45
CA VAL A 378 2.60 9.99 -2.01
C VAL A 378 3.28 10.25 -3.34
N THR A 379 4.55 9.90 -3.40
CA THR A 379 5.31 9.76 -4.64
C THR A 379 5.84 8.34 -4.74
N ALA A 380 5.21 7.52 -5.56
CA ALA A 380 5.60 6.13 -5.77
C ALA A 380 5.84 5.85 -7.26
N ASN A 381 6.70 4.89 -7.54
CA ASN A 381 7.20 4.66 -8.88
C ASN A 381 6.10 4.20 -9.85
N THR A 382 5.32 3.21 -9.48
CA THR A 382 4.33 2.62 -10.40
C THR A 382 2.91 3.07 -10.10
N ARG A 383 2.46 2.93 -8.84
CA ARG A 383 1.12 3.35 -8.40
C ARG A 383 1.22 4.08 -7.07
N ASN A 384 0.58 5.24 -6.97
CA ASN A 384 0.50 5.91 -5.67
C ASN A 384 -0.44 5.16 -4.74
N ILE A 385 -1.66 4.84 -5.19
CA ILE A 385 -2.65 4.08 -4.44
C ILE A 385 -3.22 2.97 -5.33
N SER A 386 -3.28 1.75 -4.81
CA SER A 386 -3.86 0.59 -5.48
C SER A 386 -4.87 -0.10 -4.58
N ILE A 387 -6.12 -0.20 -5.01
CA ILE A 387 -7.23 -0.87 -4.35
C ILE A 387 -7.68 -2.01 -5.25
N GLN A 388 -7.56 -3.24 -4.78
CA GLN A 388 -7.79 -4.41 -5.63
C GLN A 388 -8.26 -5.63 -4.83
N ASN A 389 -8.71 -6.66 -5.56
CA ASN A 389 -9.11 -7.95 -5.00
C ASN A 389 -10.21 -7.82 -3.95
N SER A 390 -11.41 -7.45 -4.36
CA SER A 390 -12.59 -7.27 -3.52
C SER A 390 -12.38 -6.30 -2.34
N SER A 391 -11.69 -5.21 -2.59
CA SER A 391 -11.54 -4.12 -1.63
C SER A 391 -12.67 -3.11 -1.82
N ASN A 392 -13.68 -3.18 -0.95
CA ASN A 392 -14.98 -2.55 -1.16
C ASN A 392 -15.25 -1.40 -0.18
N ASN A 393 -16.11 -0.45 -0.59
CA ASN A 393 -16.58 0.65 0.26
C ASN A 393 -15.46 1.53 0.85
N ASN A 394 -14.34 1.68 0.16
CA ASN A 394 -13.23 2.48 0.66
C ASN A 394 -13.33 3.93 0.18
N LEU A 395 -12.86 4.84 1.01
CA LEU A 395 -12.78 6.27 0.72
C LEU A 395 -11.33 6.69 0.55
N VAL A 396 -11.02 7.26 -0.62
CA VAL A 396 -9.71 7.85 -0.94
C VAL A 396 -9.89 9.35 -1.15
N GLU A 397 -9.46 10.17 -0.18
CA GLU A 397 -9.74 11.59 -0.26
C GLU A 397 -8.59 12.49 0.21
N GLN A 398 -8.52 13.70 -0.36
CA GLN A 398 -7.61 14.75 0.07
C GLN A 398 -6.12 14.33 0.06
N ASN A 399 -5.75 13.37 -0.80
CA ASN A 399 -4.37 12.96 -0.95
C ASN A 399 -3.67 13.81 -2.03
N GLN A 400 -2.37 14.02 -1.84
CA GLN A 400 -1.48 14.57 -2.86
C GLN A 400 -0.68 13.44 -3.48
N LEU A 401 -0.93 13.13 -4.75
CA LEU A 401 -0.36 12.00 -5.46
C LEU A 401 0.50 12.51 -6.63
N THR A 402 1.77 12.11 -6.64
CA THR A 402 2.73 12.71 -7.58
C THR A 402 3.51 11.64 -8.33
N ASN A 403 3.73 11.90 -9.63
CA ASN A 403 4.72 11.22 -10.47
C ASN A 403 4.66 9.68 -10.50
N SER A 404 3.47 9.10 -10.51
CA SER A 404 3.37 7.66 -10.79
C SER A 404 3.53 7.36 -12.28
N ILE A 405 4.26 6.29 -12.60
CA ILE A 405 4.44 5.85 -13.99
C ILE A 405 3.14 5.27 -14.54
N SER A 406 2.40 4.51 -13.74
CA SER A 406 1.18 3.84 -14.18
C SER A 406 -0.09 4.54 -13.72
N SER A 407 -0.32 4.69 -12.42
CA SER A 407 -1.59 5.20 -11.90
C SER A 407 -1.44 6.01 -10.62
N GLY A 408 -2.17 7.13 -10.53
CA GLY A 408 -2.39 7.84 -9.27
C GLY A 408 -3.26 7.01 -8.34
N VAL A 409 -4.50 6.68 -8.77
CA VAL A 409 -5.39 5.75 -8.07
C VAL A 409 -5.86 4.66 -9.02
N HIS A 410 -5.61 3.42 -8.64
CA HIS A 410 -5.95 2.22 -9.38
C HIS A 410 -6.95 1.37 -8.59
N ILE A 411 -8.14 1.18 -9.12
CA ILE A 411 -9.16 0.30 -8.57
C ILE A 411 -9.38 -0.84 -9.55
N ALA A 412 -9.29 -2.09 -9.08
CA ALA A 412 -9.38 -3.26 -9.96
C ALA A 412 -9.83 -4.52 -9.21
N TYR A 413 -10.22 -5.54 -9.99
CA TYR A 413 -10.51 -6.88 -9.50
C TYR A 413 -11.64 -6.93 -8.46
N ASP A 414 -12.87 -6.69 -8.93
CA ASP A 414 -14.10 -6.75 -8.12
C ASP A 414 -14.05 -5.89 -6.84
N SER A 415 -13.51 -4.70 -6.96
CA SER A 415 -13.40 -3.74 -5.87
C SER A 415 -14.50 -2.68 -6.01
N ASP A 416 -15.60 -2.90 -5.31
CA ASP A 416 -16.85 -2.20 -5.52
C ASP A 416 -17.08 -1.03 -4.55
N ASN A 417 -17.96 -0.11 -4.94
CA ASN A 417 -18.47 0.98 -4.11
C ASN A 417 -17.39 1.90 -3.54
N ASN A 418 -16.26 2.02 -4.21
CA ASN A 418 -15.17 2.89 -3.76
C ASN A 418 -15.42 4.33 -4.20
N VAL A 419 -15.04 5.27 -3.33
CA VAL A 419 -15.13 6.70 -3.61
C VAL A 419 -13.73 7.32 -3.59
N VAL A 420 -13.38 8.00 -4.67
CA VAL A 420 -12.10 8.72 -4.83
C VAL A 420 -12.42 10.19 -5.05
N ARG A 421 -12.16 11.05 -4.05
CA ARG A 421 -12.58 12.44 -4.14
C ARG A 421 -11.56 13.43 -3.57
N ASP A 422 -11.67 14.66 -4.06
CA ASP A 422 -10.90 15.79 -3.54
C ASP A 422 -9.38 15.55 -3.51
N ASN A 423 -8.86 14.64 -4.37
CA ASN A 423 -7.43 14.37 -4.46
C ASN A 423 -6.78 15.33 -5.48
N THR A 424 -5.54 15.70 -5.20
CA THR A 424 -4.68 16.40 -6.14
C THR A 424 -3.67 15.43 -6.72
N ILE A 425 -3.71 15.23 -8.03
CA ILE A 425 -2.89 14.26 -8.74
C ILE A 425 -2.08 14.99 -9.81
N SER A 426 -0.77 14.81 -9.81
CA SER A 426 0.09 15.41 -10.83
C SER A 426 1.11 14.39 -11.35
N SER A 427 1.35 14.41 -12.65
CA SER A 427 2.38 13.58 -13.26
C SER A 427 3.00 14.28 -14.47
N ASP A 428 4.31 14.22 -14.56
CA ASP A 428 5.11 14.61 -15.71
C ASP A 428 5.92 13.44 -16.30
N VAL A 429 5.77 12.25 -15.73
CA VAL A 429 6.49 11.03 -16.11
C VAL A 429 5.58 9.83 -16.39
N SER A 430 4.27 10.00 -16.35
CA SER A 430 3.33 8.89 -16.54
C SER A 430 3.36 8.39 -17.98
N VAL A 431 3.59 7.10 -18.15
CA VAL A 431 3.54 6.40 -19.45
C VAL A 431 2.54 5.24 -19.44
N GLY A 432 1.81 5.08 -18.33
CA GLY A 432 0.85 3.99 -18.10
C GLY A 432 -0.51 4.21 -18.74
N GLN A 433 -1.49 3.52 -18.21
CA GLN A 433 -2.85 3.49 -18.74
C GLN A 433 -3.64 4.74 -18.39
N GLY A 434 -3.85 4.99 -17.10
CA GLY A 434 -4.63 6.10 -16.62
C GLY A 434 -4.27 6.50 -15.19
N LEU A 435 -4.41 7.78 -14.88
CA LEU A 435 -4.12 8.27 -13.52
C LEU A 435 -5.24 7.95 -12.54
N LEU A 436 -6.50 7.98 -12.99
CA LEU A 436 -7.66 7.51 -12.24
C LEU A 436 -8.33 6.40 -13.05
N GLN A 437 -8.41 5.22 -12.47
CA GLN A 437 -8.95 4.09 -13.21
C GLN A 437 -9.73 3.11 -12.33
N ALA A 438 -10.85 2.61 -12.91
CA ALA A 438 -11.64 1.50 -12.41
C ALA A 438 -11.85 0.50 -13.53
N TYR A 439 -11.44 -0.74 -13.33
CA TYR A 439 -11.63 -1.77 -14.34
C TYR A 439 -11.59 -3.19 -13.75
N GLN A 440 -12.06 -4.17 -14.54
CA GLN A 440 -12.14 -5.57 -14.13
C GLN A 440 -13.11 -5.82 -12.96
N GLY A 441 -14.38 -5.47 -13.18
CA GLY A 441 -15.48 -5.77 -12.28
C GLY A 441 -15.57 -4.83 -11.08
N CYS A 442 -15.22 -3.57 -11.23
CA CYS A 442 -15.30 -2.57 -10.16
C CYS A 442 -16.59 -1.76 -10.26
N ASP A 443 -17.65 -2.24 -9.60
CA ASP A 443 -18.97 -1.63 -9.67
C ASP A 443 -19.11 -0.42 -8.74
N ASN A 444 -19.98 0.52 -9.16
CA ASN A 444 -20.38 1.69 -8.36
C ASN A 444 -19.22 2.58 -7.88
N THR A 445 -18.10 2.54 -8.58
CA THR A 445 -16.94 3.39 -8.25
C THR A 445 -17.21 4.84 -8.65
N THR A 446 -16.91 5.77 -7.74
CA THR A 446 -17.08 7.21 -8.00
C THR A 446 -15.76 7.94 -7.89
N PHE A 447 -15.41 8.69 -8.92
CA PHE A 447 -14.31 9.65 -8.94
C PHE A 447 -14.91 11.06 -9.01
N GLU A 448 -14.80 11.84 -7.93
CA GLU A 448 -15.43 13.16 -7.86
C GLU A 448 -14.52 14.25 -7.32
N HIS A 449 -14.64 15.43 -7.89
CA HIS A 449 -13.93 16.64 -7.46
C HIS A 449 -12.40 16.50 -7.38
N ASN A 450 -11.80 15.55 -8.11
CA ASN A 450 -10.36 15.42 -8.16
C ASN A 450 -9.75 16.45 -9.11
N SER A 451 -8.57 16.96 -8.76
CA SER A 451 -7.76 17.81 -9.63
C SER A 451 -6.59 17.00 -10.19
N VAL A 452 -6.58 16.79 -11.50
CA VAL A 452 -5.55 16.00 -12.18
C VAL A 452 -4.79 16.87 -13.18
N THR A 453 -3.47 16.91 -13.07
CA THR A 453 -2.59 17.65 -13.98
C THR A 453 -1.53 16.73 -14.58
N VAL A 454 -1.48 16.66 -15.92
CA VAL A 454 -0.46 15.93 -16.67
C VAL A 454 0.37 16.92 -17.48
N LYS A 455 1.62 17.12 -17.06
CA LYS A 455 2.55 18.06 -17.71
C LYS A 455 3.32 17.45 -18.87
N GLY A 456 3.18 16.14 -19.11
CA GLY A 456 3.93 15.39 -20.10
C GLY A 456 3.66 15.81 -21.55
N ASP A 457 4.33 15.12 -22.44
CA ASP A 457 4.23 15.23 -23.90
C ASP A 457 3.90 13.86 -24.53
N ALA A 458 4.06 13.75 -25.83
CA ALA A 458 3.84 12.50 -26.55
C ALA A 458 4.62 11.29 -26.03
N LYS A 459 5.76 11.49 -25.35
CA LYS A 459 6.61 10.41 -24.83
C LYS A 459 6.31 10.08 -23.37
N SER A 460 6.08 11.10 -22.57
CA SER A 460 5.98 11.02 -21.10
C SER A 460 4.56 11.11 -20.56
N SER A 461 3.54 10.98 -21.42
CA SER A 461 2.14 11.06 -20.99
C SER A 461 1.44 9.72 -21.00
N PRO A 462 0.39 9.53 -20.19
CA PRO A 462 -0.41 8.31 -20.20
C PRO A 462 -1.20 8.14 -21.51
N SER A 463 -1.68 6.94 -21.74
CA SER A 463 -2.62 6.70 -22.82
C SER A 463 -3.93 7.43 -22.58
N TRP A 464 -4.43 7.36 -21.37
CA TRP A 464 -5.64 8.02 -20.86
C TRP A 464 -5.36 8.67 -19.52
N ILE A 465 -6.15 9.65 -19.14
CA ILE A 465 -6.07 10.24 -17.78
C ILE A 465 -7.11 9.58 -16.88
N LEU A 466 -8.34 9.44 -17.35
CA LEU A 466 -9.41 8.70 -16.69
C LEU A 466 -9.73 7.43 -17.50
N LEU A 467 -9.91 6.31 -16.82
CA LEU A 467 -10.25 5.03 -17.47
C LEU A 467 -11.36 4.31 -16.67
N VAL A 468 -12.40 3.90 -17.39
CA VAL A 468 -13.30 2.85 -16.94
C VAL A 468 -13.33 1.73 -17.97
N GLY A 469 -13.19 0.51 -17.50
CA GLY A 469 -13.14 -0.62 -18.42
C GLY A 469 -13.60 -1.93 -17.83
N THR A 470 -13.90 -2.85 -18.72
CA THR A 470 -14.11 -4.26 -18.45
C THR A 470 -15.00 -4.54 -17.25
N ASP A 471 -16.31 -4.70 -17.50
CA ASP A 471 -17.25 -5.19 -16.49
C ASP A 471 -17.32 -4.34 -15.22
N SER A 472 -17.04 -3.03 -15.32
CA SER A 472 -17.11 -2.08 -14.21
C SER A 472 -18.34 -1.19 -14.37
N HIS A 473 -19.42 -1.59 -13.71
CA HIS A 473 -20.73 -0.95 -13.86
C HIS A 473 -20.90 0.27 -12.98
N ASN A 474 -21.73 1.21 -13.41
CA ASN A 474 -22.11 2.41 -12.67
C ASN A 474 -20.93 3.28 -12.21
N THR A 475 -19.82 3.23 -12.92
CA THR A 475 -18.67 4.09 -12.64
C THR A 475 -18.99 5.55 -12.97
N LYS A 476 -18.63 6.47 -12.07
CA LYS A 476 -18.91 7.90 -12.22
C LYS A 476 -17.63 8.73 -12.18
N PHE A 477 -17.49 9.63 -13.14
CA PHE A 477 -16.52 10.72 -13.14
C PHE A 477 -17.30 12.04 -13.07
N VAL A 478 -17.33 12.68 -11.91
CA VAL A 478 -18.21 13.83 -11.65
C VAL A 478 -17.43 15.00 -11.08
N GLY A 479 -17.57 16.17 -11.69
CA GLY A 479 -17.02 17.42 -11.17
C GLY A 479 -15.48 17.45 -11.07
N ASN A 480 -14.76 16.58 -11.78
CA ASN A 480 -13.31 16.58 -11.77
C ASN A 480 -12.73 17.69 -12.68
N ARG A 481 -11.56 18.19 -12.30
CA ARG A 481 -10.80 19.11 -13.11
C ARG A 481 -9.57 18.40 -13.68
N ILE A 482 -9.51 18.27 -15.00
CA ILE A 482 -8.50 17.51 -15.70
C ILE A 482 -7.75 18.42 -16.69
N ASP A 483 -6.49 18.67 -16.44
CA ASP A 483 -5.62 19.44 -17.33
C ASP A 483 -4.45 18.60 -17.78
N GLY A 484 -4.28 18.42 -19.09
CA GLY A 484 -3.08 17.75 -19.53
C GLY A 484 -3.10 17.09 -20.90
N TRP A 485 -2.02 16.36 -21.11
CA TRP A 485 -1.71 15.66 -22.34
C TRP A 485 -1.98 14.16 -22.17
N ALA A 486 -2.84 13.60 -22.99
CA ALA A 486 -3.07 12.16 -23.09
C ALA A 486 -2.81 11.68 -24.50
N LYS A 487 -2.23 10.49 -24.69
CA LYS A 487 -1.88 9.96 -26.02
C LYS A 487 -3.09 9.62 -26.87
N ARG A 488 -4.12 9.03 -26.26
CA ARG A 488 -5.29 8.50 -26.95
C ARG A 488 -6.58 9.28 -26.65
N ALA A 489 -6.85 9.56 -25.38
CA ALA A 489 -7.98 10.37 -24.95
C ALA A 489 -7.80 10.84 -23.52
N MET A 490 -8.47 11.91 -23.11
CA MET A 490 -8.49 12.28 -21.69
C MET A 490 -9.33 11.30 -20.88
N VAL A 491 -10.46 10.85 -21.41
CA VAL A 491 -11.33 9.83 -20.80
C VAL A 491 -11.46 8.65 -21.77
N ASP A 492 -11.32 7.44 -21.24
CA ASP A 492 -11.55 6.21 -21.94
C ASP A 492 -12.63 5.38 -21.24
N VAL A 493 -13.63 4.99 -22.02
CA VAL A 493 -14.71 4.09 -21.62
C VAL A 493 -14.61 2.86 -22.50
N GLU A 494 -14.06 1.76 -22.00
CA GLU A 494 -13.69 0.63 -22.82
C GLU A 494 -14.27 -0.69 -22.32
N SER A 495 -15.18 -1.29 -23.08
CA SER A 495 -15.78 -2.59 -22.76
C SER A 495 -14.91 -3.79 -23.11
N ILE A 496 -13.69 -3.58 -23.56
CA ILE A 496 -12.79 -4.63 -24.01
C ILE A 496 -12.13 -5.33 -22.83
N TRP A 497 -12.23 -6.63 -22.82
CA TRP A 497 -11.49 -7.45 -21.88
C TRP A 497 -10.18 -7.96 -22.50
N ASP A 498 -9.09 -7.71 -21.79
CA ASP A 498 -7.77 -8.20 -22.17
C ASP A 498 -7.58 -9.64 -21.69
N GLY A 499 -7.77 -10.59 -22.58
CA GLY A 499 -7.65 -12.03 -22.31
C GLY A 499 -6.29 -12.55 -21.83
N ARG A 500 -5.39 -11.66 -21.40
CA ARG A 500 -4.08 -12.04 -20.86
C ARG A 500 -4.12 -12.79 -19.54
N SER A 501 -5.23 -12.76 -18.89
CA SER A 501 -5.41 -13.46 -17.65
C SER A 501 -6.06 -14.83 -17.84
N SER A 502 -5.90 -15.39 -19.00
CA SER A 502 -6.59 -16.60 -19.47
C SER A 502 -6.55 -17.81 -18.54
N GLU A 503 -5.68 -17.85 -17.57
CA GLU A 503 -5.58 -19.00 -16.68
C GLU A 503 -5.84 -18.69 -15.19
N THR A 504 -5.91 -17.42 -14.84
CA THR A 504 -5.94 -17.03 -13.42
C THR A 504 -6.94 -15.95 -13.05
N ASN A 505 -7.64 -15.33 -14.02
CA ASN A 505 -8.51 -14.17 -13.80
C ASN A 505 -9.92 -14.37 -14.29
N LEU A 506 -10.41 -15.57 -14.17
CA LEU A 506 -11.63 -15.93 -14.85
C LEU A 506 -12.82 -15.79 -13.92
N ARG A 507 -13.56 -14.72 -14.12
CA ARG A 507 -14.87 -14.53 -13.54
C ARG A 507 -15.84 -15.55 -14.14
N LYS A 508 -16.54 -16.35 -13.34
CA LYS A 508 -17.71 -17.04 -13.82
C LYS A 508 -18.76 -15.99 -14.18
N PRO A 509 -19.35 -16.04 -15.38
CA PRO A 509 -20.51 -15.23 -15.66
C PRO A 509 -21.59 -15.53 -14.62
N GLY A 510 -22.23 -14.49 -14.11
CA GLY A 510 -23.40 -14.64 -13.25
C GLY A 510 -24.52 -15.40 -13.97
N PRO A 511 -25.56 -15.84 -13.28
CA PRO A 511 -26.62 -16.64 -13.87
C PRO A 511 -27.37 -15.95 -15.02
N ASN A 512 -27.22 -14.65 -15.16
CA ASN A 512 -27.81 -13.85 -16.26
C ASN A 512 -26.77 -13.26 -17.21
N GLU A 513 -25.50 -13.61 -17.07
CA GLU A 513 -24.41 -13.14 -17.91
C GLU A 513 -23.98 -14.24 -18.86
N HIS A 514 -23.97 -13.95 -20.14
CA HIS A 514 -23.51 -14.88 -21.17
C HIS A 514 -22.12 -14.46 -21.63
N SER A 515 -21.18 -15.36 -21.54
CA SER A 515 -19.87 -15.19 -22.19
C SER A 515 -20.00 -15.55 -23.65
N TYR A 516 -19.50 -14.69 -24.53
CA TYR A 516 -19.43 -14.95 -25.94
C TYR A 516 -17.97 -14.98 -26.37
N ILE A 517 -17.56 -16.08 -27.00
CA ILE A 517 -16.32 -16.12 -27.78
C ILE A 517 -16.73 -16.12 -29.23
N PRO A 518 -16.23 -15.22 -30.10
CA PRO A 518 -16.46 -15.33 -31.52
C PRO A 518 -15.95 -16.68 -32.00
N ASP A 519 -16.74 -17.37 -32.80
CA ASP A 519 -16.28 -18.55 -33.49
C ASP A 519 -15.22 -18.18 -34.55
N LYS A 520 -14.64 -19.17 -35.21
CA LYS A 520 -13.66 -18.96 -36.29
C LYS A 520 -14.14 -18.08 -37.42
N ASN A 521 -15.45 -17.79 -37.54
CA ASN A 521 -16.06 -16.93 -38.53
C ASN A 521 -16.45 -15.56 -37.96
N GLY A 522 -16.14 -15.29 -36.67
CA GLY A 522 -16.50 -14.06 -35.99
C GLY A 522 -17.95 -14.00 -35.50
N ALA A 523 -18.68 -15.11 -35.53
CA ALA A 523 -20.03 -15.17 -34.97
C ALA A 523 -19.98 -15.46 -33.46
N PRO A 524 -20.87 -14.85 -32.67
CA PRO A 524 -20.92 -15.11 -31.25
C PRO A 524 -21.30 -16.57 -30.97
N SER A 525 -20.42 -17.28 -30.27
CA SER A 525 -20.66 -18.63 -29.80
C SER A 525 -20.81 -18.61 -28.29
N PRO A 526 -21.91 -19.09 -27.72
CA PRO A 526 -22.03 -19.19 -26.29
C PRO A 526 -21.02 -20.19 -25.76
N VAL A 527 -20.26 -19.79 -24.77
CA VAL A 527 -19.31 -20.68 -24.09
C VAL A 527 -20.05 -21.40 -22.96
N ASP A 528 -20.81 -22.41 -23.33
CA ASP A 528 -21.52 -23.27 -22.38
C ASP A 528 -20.71 -24.52 -22.02
N ASN A 529 -19.39 -24.49 -22.13
CA ASN A 529 -18.59 -25.64 -21.77
C ASN A 529 -18.21 -25.59 -20.26
N PRO A 530 -18.89 -26.34 -19.41
CA PRO A 530 -18.58 -26.36 -17.98
C PRO A 530 -17.23 -26.99 -17.63
N LYS A 531 -16.51 -27.51 -18.64
CA LYS A 531 -15.18 -28.09 -18.46
C LYS A 531 -14.04 -27.15 -18.83
N GLU A 532 -14.34 -26.06 -19.51
CA GLU A 532 -13.33 -25.05 -19.76
C GLU A 532 -13.34 -23.99 -18.65
N PRO A 533 -12.23 -23.78 -18.00
CA PRO A 533 -12.17 -22.78 -16.96
C PRO A 533 -12.36 -21.41 -17.60
N TYR A 534 -13.49 -20.83 -17.32
CA TYR A 534 -13.82 -19.41 -17.37
C TYR A 534 -13.01 -18.53 -18.32
N HIS A 535 -13.56 -18.26 -19.44
CA HIS A 535 -13.23 -17.08 -20.19
C HIS A 535 -14.11 -15.96 -19.66
N GLY A 536 -13.54 -14.99 -18.98
CA GLY A 536 -14.15 -13.89 -18.24
C GLY A 536 -15.51 -13.44 -18.73
N GLY A 537 -16.30 -12.90 -17.85
CA GLY A 537 -17.63 -12.40 -18.15
C GLY A 537 -17.65 -11.43 -19.32
N ARG A 538 -18.84 -11.08 -19.78
CA ARG A 538 -19.03 -9.97 -20.69
C ARG A 538 -18.26 -8.78 -20.16
N GLY A 539 -17.47 -8.15 -21.00
CA GLY A 539 -16.86 -6.86 -20.68
C GLY A 539 -17.87 -5.72 -20.73
N ASP A 540 -19.17 -6.01 -20.59
CA ASP A 540 -20.23 -4.99 -20.63
C ASP A 540 -19.96 -3.90 -19.62
N LEU A 541 -20.20 -2.65 -20.00
CA LEU A 541 -20.24 -1.51 -19.11
C LEU A 541 -21.65 -0.95 -19.08
N ASN A 542 -22.21 -0.85 -17.88
CA ASN A 542 -23.55 -0.31 -17.70
C ASN A 542 -23.49 0.95 -16.83
N GLY A 543 -24.26 1.99 -17.18
CA GLY A 543 -24.49 3.13 -16.34
C GLY A 543 -23.27 4.02 -16.05
N THR A 544 -22.26 4.03 -16.92
CA THR A 544 -21.12 4.95 -16.80
C THR A 544 -21.58 6.40 -16.91
N VAL A 545 -21.15 7.27 -15.98
CA VAL A 545 -21.50 8.70 -15.95
C VAL A 545 -20.23 9.54 -16.02
N ILE A 546 -20.16 10.46 -16.98
CA ILE A 546 -19.12 11.46 -17.13
C ILE A 546 -19.81 12.83 -17.14
N SER A 547 -19.89 13.50 -15.97
CA SER A 547 -20.67 14.74 -15.92
C SER A 547 -20.05 15.83 -15.07
N GLY A 548 -20.30 17.08 -15.49
CA GLY A 548 -19.86 18.27 -14.76
C GLY A 548 -18.35 18.42 -14.64
N ASN A 549 -17.54 17.73 -15.45
CA ASN A 549 -16.09 17.82 -15.40
C ASN A 549 -15.59 19.02 -16.22
N GLU A 550 -14.45 19.59 -15.79
CA GLU A 550 -13.69 20.57 -16.58
C GLU A 550 -12.48 19.87 -17.20
N PHE A 551 -12.40 19.83 -18.53
CA PHE A 551 -11.28 19.27 -19.27
C PHE A 551 -10.49 20.38 -19.97
N THR A 552 -9.17 20.39 -19.79
CA THR A 552 -8.23 21.24 -20.53
C THR A 552 -7.29 20.33 -21.34
N PRO A 553 -7.72 19.83 -22.51
CA PRO A 553 -6.91 18.95 -23.35
C PRO A 553 -5.72 19.69 -23.96
N ARG A 554 -4.58 19.00 -24.05
CA ARG A 554 -3.34 19.55 -24.62
C ARG A 554 -2.81 18.77 -25.83
N ASN A 555 -3.52 17.73 -26.28
CA ASN A 555 -3.16 16.95 -27.47
C ASN A 555 -4.20 17.14 -28.59
N LYS A 556 -3.84 17.97 -29.58
CA LYS A 556 -4.70 18.24 -30.74
C LYS A 556 -5.04 17.03 -31.61
N ASN A 557 -4.35 15.91 -31.45
CA ASN A 557 -4.53 14.71 -32.25
C ASN A 557 -5.38 13.63 -31.54
N ALA A 558 -5.82 13.88 -30.32
CA ALA A 558 -6.62 12.95 -29.53
C ALA A 558 -8.00 13.53 -29.21
N PRO A 559 -9.07 12.73 -29.14
CA PRO A 559 -10.36 13.16 -28.64
C PRO A 559 -10.31 13.47 -27.14
N VAL A 560 -11.29 14.22 -26.65
CA VAL A 560 -11.46 14.40 -25.22
C VAL A 560 -11.98 13.11 -24.57
N ILE A 561 -13.02 12.54 -25.15
CA ILE A 561 -13.65 11.31 -24.65
C ILE A 561 -13.64 10.25 -25.74
N TYR A 562 -13.17 9.06 -25.39
CA TYR A 562 -13.22 7.88 -26.23
C TYR A 562 -14.16 6.85 -25.61
N VAL A 563 -15.04 6.29 -26.43
CA VAL A 563 -15.97 5.21 -26.03
C VAL A 563 -15.77 4.05 -26.98
N GLY A 564 -15.24 2.95 -26.49
CA GLY A 564 -14.87 1.79 -27.30
C GLY A 564 -15.57 0.49 -26.86
N ALA A 565 -16.40 -0.03 -27.75
CA ALA A 565 -16.98 -1.36 -27.64
C ALA A 565 -16.40 -2.26 -28.76
N GLU A 566 -15.09 -2.29 -28.88
CA GLU A 566 -14.39 -2.84 -30.05
C GLU A 566 -13.73 -4.18 -29.78
N VAL A 567 -13.75 -5.04 -30.82
CA VAL A 567 -12.90 -6.25 -30.85
C VAL A 567 -11.50 -5.88 -31.26
N SER A 568 -10.57 -6.03 -30.36
CA SER A 568 -9.17 -5.93 -30.72
C SER A 568 -8.50 -7.31 -30.71
N PRO A 569 -7.73 -7.70 -31.70
CA PRO A 569 -7.05 -9.00 -31.71
C PRO A 569 -6.06 -9.10 -30.56
N GLY A 570 -6.13 -10.18 -29.78
CA GLY A 570 -5.22 -10.44 -28.68
C GLY A 570 -3.76 -10.58 -29.14
N ARG A 571 -2.78 -10.31 -28.27
CA ARG A 571 -1.35 -10.51 -28.56
C ARG A 571 -1.00 -11.92 -29.02
N SER A 572 -1.80 -12.91 -28.66
CA SER A 572 -1.61 -14.31 -29.03
C SER A 572 -2.43 -14.75 -30.25
N GLY A 573 -3.14 -13.83 -30.92
CA GLY A 573 -4.10 -14.19 -31.95
C GLY A 573 -5.33 -14.94 -31.44
N LYS A 574 -5.49 -15.08 -30.12
CA LYS A 574 -6.68 -15.63 -29.50
C LYS A 574 -7.77 -14.55 -29.42
N GLU A 575 -8.97 -14.99 -29.62
CA GLU A 575 -10.17 -14.16 -29.69
C GLU A 575 -10.44 -13.45 -28.36
N ARG A 576 -11.04 -12.27 -28.44
CA ARG A 576 -11.40 -11.45 -27.30
C ARG A 576 -12.89 -11.46 -27.08
N LEU A 577 -13.27 -11.38 -25.81
CA LEU A 577 -14.63 -11.11 -25.43
C LEU A 577 -14.95 -9.64 -25.70
N ILE A 578 -16.12 -9.41 -26.27
CA ILE A 578 -16.62 -8.08 -26.55
C ILE A 578 -17.80 -7.84 -25.65
N GLY A 579 -17.76 -6.75 -24.93
CA GLY A 579 -18.91 -6.26 -24.17
C GLY A 579 -19.61 -5.12 -24.89
N ASN A 580 -20.79 -4.79 -24.40
CA ASN A 580 -21.54 -3.62 -24.81
C ASN A 580 -21.32 -2.48 -23.82
N ILE A 581 -21.50 -1.26 -24.28
CA ILE A 581 -21.59 -0.09 -23.41
C ILE A 581 -23.07 0.34 -23.38
N ASN A 582 -23.71 0.16 -22.26
CA ASN A 582 -25.12 0.44 -22.08
C ASN A 582 -25.33 1.65 -21.19
N ASP A 583 -26.17 2.58 -21.67
CA ASP A 583 -26.65 3.74 -20.91
C ASP A 583 -25.52 4.63 -20.34
N ALA A 584 -24.42 4.81 -21.11
CA ALA A 584 -23.39 5.77 -20.76
C ALA A 584 -23.95 7.21 -20.89
N VAL A 585 -23.78 8.01 -19.83
CA VAL A 585 -24.20 9.41 -19.80
C VAL A 585 -22.99 10.33 -19.82
N ILE A 586 -22.91 11.19 -20.83
CA ILE A 586 -21.90 12.23 -20.96
C ILE A 586 -22.62 13.58 -20.96
N ALA A 587 -22.54 14.31 -19.86
CA ALA A 587 -23.36 15.50 -19.66
C ALA A 587 -22.65 16.66 -18.96
N ASP A 588 -23.01 17.87 -19.33
CA ASP A 588 -22.65 19.10 -18.61
C ASP A 588 -21.13 19.29 -18.40
N ASN A 589 -20.31 18.70 -19.26
CA ASN A 589 -18.86 18.86 -19.21
C ASN A 589 -18.43 20.16 -19.89
N VAL A 590 -17.40 20.80 -19.34
CA VAL A 590 -16.81 22.02 -19.90
C VAL A 590 -15.42 21.69 -20.46
N ILE A 591 -15.20 21.93 -21.75
CA ILE A 591 -13.91 21.75 -22.41
C ILE A 591 -13.28 23.10 -22.64
N VAL A 592 -12.12 23.34 -22.02
CA VAL A 592 -11.39 24.59 -22.07
C VAL A 592 -10.31 24.54 -23.16
N GLY A 593 -10.38 25.45 -24.12
CA GLY A 593 -9.43 25.53 -25.23
C GLY A 593 -9.84 24.72 -26.44
N ASN A 594 -8.88 24.45 -27.35
CA ASN A 594 -9.10 23.79 -28.64
C ASN A 594 -8.00 22.79 -29.02
N GLN A 595 -7.25 22.31 -28.07
CA GLN A 595 -6.14 21.37 -28.29
C GLN A 595 -6.62 19.89 -28.21
N PHE A 596 -7.57 19.52 -29.06
CA PHE A 596 -8.11 18.16 -29.20
C PHE A 596 -8.59 17.96 -30.65
N SER A 597 -8.73 16.68 -31.08
CA SER A 597 -9.23 16.36 -32.44
C SER A 597 -10.75 16.48 -32.50
N GLU A 598 -11.45 15.92 -31.55
CA GLU A 598 -12.91 15.92 -31.43
C GLU A 598 -13.34 15.74 -29.98
N LEU A 599 -14.60 16.07 -29.69
CA LEU A 599 -15.12 15.99 -28.33
C LEU A 599 -15.36 14.53 -27.89
N LEU A 600 -15.93 13.75 -28.80
CA LEU A 600 -16.30 12.37 -28.56
C LEU A 600 -15.99 11.52 -29.79
N THR A 601 -15.21 10.47 -29.60
CA THR A 601 -15.00 9.40 -30.57
C THR A 601 -15.69 8.13 -30.08
N THR A 602 -16.40 7.44 -30.96
CA THR A 602 -17.04 6.16 -30.65
C THR A 602 -16.55 5.09 -31.61
N HIS A 603 -16.14 3.96 -31.04
CA HIS A 603 -15.85 2.75 -31.81
C HIS A 603 -16.79 1.64 -31.35
N THR A 604 -17.48 1.03 -32.31
CA THR A 604 -18.46 -0.04 -32.05
C THR A 604 -18.08 -1.29 -32.81
N GLY A 605 -18.49 -2.45 -32.31
CA GLY A 605 -18.32 -3.73 -32.96
C GLY A 605 -19.14 -3.82 -34.25
N LYS A 606 -18.71 -4.70 -35.16
CA LYS A 606 -19.38 -4.92 -36.45
C LYS A 606 -20.50 -5.96 -36.39
N LEU A 607 -20.71 -6.61 -35.24
CA LEU A 607 -21.69 -7.68 -35.09
C LEU A 607 -22.95 -7.15 -34.38
N PRO A 608 -24.15 -7.44 -34.88
CA PRO A 608 -25.39 -7.02 -34.26
C PRO A 608 -25.51 -7.54 -32.81
N GLY A 609 -25.86 -6.66 -31.88
CA GLY A 609 -26.03 -7.00 -30.46
C GLY A 609 -24.75 -7.22 -29.67
N ILE A 610 -23.58 -7.02 -30.31
CA ILE A 610 -22.27 -7.20 -29.68
C ILE A 610 -21.37 -6.04 -30.04
N GLY A 611 -20.75 -5.45 -29.01
CA GLY A 611 -19.92 -4.26 -29.20
C GLY A 611 -20.73 -3.02 -29.52
N GLU A 612 -21.97 -2.94 -29.06
CA GLU A 612 -22.80 -1.76 -29.17
C GLU A 612 -22.51 -0.74 -28.09
N ALA A 613 -22.58 0.55 -28.44
CA ALA A 613 -22.47 1.64 -27.49
C ALA A 613 -23.73 2.49 -27.50
N LYS A 614 -24.46 2.53 -26.39
CA LYS A 614 -25.59 3.43 -26.16
C LYS A 614 -25.15 4.57 -25.26
N ILE A 615 -25.09 5.76 -25.85
CA ILE A 615 -24.54 6.96 -25.22
C ILE A 615 -25.60 8.06 -25.21
N HIS A 616 -25.84 8.62 -24.03
CA HIS A 616 -26.66 9.81 -23.85
C HIS A 616 -25.76 11.03 -23.70
N PHE A 617 -25.62 11.80 -24.77
CA PHE A 617 -24.80 13.00 -24.80
C PHE A 617 -25.66 14.27 -24.63
N LYS A 618 -25.35 15.11 -23.61
CA LYS A 618 -26.14 16.31 -23.28
C LYS A 618 -25.23 17.46 -22.84
N ASN A 619 -25.62 18.67 -23.24
CA ASN A 619 -25.14 19.96 -22.67
C ASN A 619 -23.63 20.14 -22.47
N SER A 620 -22.78 19.31 -23.05
CA SER A 620 -21.31 19.53 -22.95
C SER A 620 -20.89 20.67 -23.89
N SER A 621 -20.07 21.57 -23.39
CA SER A 621 -19.73 22.82 -24.09
C SER A 621 -18.21 23.01 -24.24
N VAL A 622 -17.81 23.67 -25.32
CA VAL A 622 -16.43 24.07 -25.56
C VAL A 622 -16.29 25.58 -25.30
N VAL A 623 -15.43 25.93 -24.36
CA VAL A 623 -15.12 27.32 -24.03
C VAL A 623 -13.77 27.67 -24.60
N LYS A 624 -13.72 28.62 -25.50
CA LYS A 624 -12.46 29.19 -26.03
C LYS A 624 -11.94 30.21 -24.99
N ARG A 625 -10.84 29.90 -24.36
CA ARG A 625 -10.05 30.87 -23.59
C ARG A 625 -8.86 31.35 -24.38
#